data_38cf72fe1321aa267b6631a23c6a9398
#
_entry.id   38cf72fe1321aa267b6631a23c6a9398
#
_cell.length_a   1.000
_cell.length_b   1.000
_cell.length_c   1.000
_cell.angle_alpha   90.00
_cell.angle_beta   90.00
_cell.angle_gamma   90.00
#
_symmetry.space_group_name_H-M   'P 1'
#
loop_
_entity.id
_entity.type
_entity.pdbx_description
1 polymer ?
#
loop_
_entity_poly.entity_id
_entity_poly.type
_entity_poly.pdbx_seq_one_letter_code
_entity_poly.pdbx_strand_id
1 'polypeptide(L)' 'MNWYKVITDFYRNNNWTKEQVKATVLKDKITEGEYKEITGEDYIV' A
#
# COMPACT_ATOMS: atom_id res chain seq x y z
N MET A 1 9.65 10.77 6.74
CA MET A 1 8.80 10.58 5.54
C MET A 1 7.64 9.67 5.90
N ASN A 2 6.46 10.01 5.46
CA ASN A 2 5.26 9.21 5.74
C ASN A 2 4.98 8.26 4.58
N TRP A 3 5.41 7.01 4.74
CA TRP A 3 5.23 6.01 3.68
C TRP A 3 3.76 5.75 3.35
N TYR A 4 2.90 5.78 4.35
CA TYR A 4 1.47 5.58 4.12
C TYR A 4 0.93 6.61 3.12
N LYS A 5 1.25 7.87 3.34
CA LYS A 5 0.77 8.94 2.47
C LYS A 5 1.38 8.84 1.07
N VAL A 6 2.68 8.57 0.99
CA VAL A 6 3.37 8.47 -0.30
C VAL A 6 2.78 7.33 -1.13
N ILE A 7 2.59 6.17 -0.51
CA ILE A 7 2.07 5.00 -1.19
C ILE A 7 0.61 5.22 -1.60
N THR A 8 -0.17 5.85 -0.72
CA THR A 8 -1.57 6.17 -1.02
C THR A 8 -1.66 7.06 -2.25
N ASP A 9 -0.81 8.09 -2.31
CA ASP A 9 -0.82 9.01 -3.45
C ASP A 9 -0.45 8.28 -4.74
N PHE A 10 0.59 7.43 -4.71
CA PHE A 10 0.98 6.69 -5.90
C PHE A 10 -0.10 5.72 -6.36
N TYR A 11 -0.75 5.05 -5.42
CA TYR A 11 -1.81 4.11 -5.79
C TYR A 11 -3.01 4.83 -6.37
N ARG A 12 -3.43 5.94 -5.77
CA ARG A 12 -4.60 6.69 -6.23
C ARG A 12 -4.40 7.31 -7.59
N ASN A 13 -3.16 7.66 -7.91
CA ASN A 13 -2.82 8.25 -9.21
C ASN A 13 -2.53 7.19 -10.27
N ASN A 14 -2.80 5.92 -9.97
CA ASN A 14 -2.58 4.79 -10.86
C ASN A 14 -1.11 4.61 -11.27
N ASN A 15 -0.20 5.14 -10.44
CA ASN A 15 1.23 4.92 -10.66
C ASN A 15 1.70 3.57 -10.16
N TRP A 16 0.96 2.97 -9.21
CA TRP A 16 1.30 1.69 -8.61
C TRP A 16 0.11 0.75 -8.66
N THR A 17 0.40 -0.55 -8.81
CA THR A 17 -0.63 -1.59 -8.73
C THR A 17 -0.75 -2.09 -7.29
N LYS A 18 -1.79 -2.89 -7.03
CA LYS A 18 -1.96 -3.52 -5.72
C LYS A 18 -0.76 -4.38 -5.37
N GLU A 19 -0.16 -5.05 -6.35
CA GLU A 19 1.00 -5.89 -6.10
C GLU A 19 2.19 -5.08 -5.62
N GLN A 20 2.36 -3.88 -6.14
CA GLN A 20 3.43 -3.01 -5.68
C GLN A 20 3.18 -2.54 -4.26
N VAL A 21 1.92 -2.26 -3.90
CA VAL A 21 1.57 -1.91 -2.52
C VAL A 21 1.83 -3.11 -1.60
N LYS A 22 1.50 -4.33 -2.05
CA LYS A 22 1.81 -5.53 -1.26
C LYS A 22 3.31 -5.66 -1.00
N ALA A 23 4.13 -5.33 -1.99
CA ALA A 23 5.57 -5.39 -1.81
C ALA A 23 6.04 -4.44 -0.71
N THR A 24 5.40 -3.28 -0.55
CA THR A 24 5.77 -2.37 0.52
C THR A 24 5.38 -2.89 1.89
N VAL A 25 4.31 -3.69 1.98
CA VAL A 25 3.96 -4.36 3.24
C VAL A 25 5.03 -5.38 3.59
N LEU A 26 5.48 -6.16 2.61
CA LEU A 26 6.54 -7.15 2.83
C LEU A 26 7.84 -6.51 3.29
N LYS A 27 8.08 -5.28 2.89
CA LYS A 27 9.29 -4.54 3.28
C LYS A 27 9.10 -3.73 4.56
N ASP A 28 7.96 -3.92 5.24
CA ASP A 28 7.65 -3.23 6.50
C ASP A 28 7.56 -1.72 6.36
N LYS A 29 7.23 -1.22 5.18
CA LYS A 29 7.02 0.21 4.98
C LYS A 29 5.65 0.65 5.47
N ILE A 30 4.65 -0.23 5.33
CA ILE A 30 3.30 -0.04 5.85
C ILE A 30 2.83 -1.35 6.46
N THR A 31 1.73 -1.29 7.21
CA THR A 31 1.13 -2.48 7.81
C THR A 31 0.04 -3.05 6.91
N GLU A 32 -0.41 -4.26 7.25
CA GLU A 32 -1.52 -4.89 6.53
C GLU A 32 -2.80 -4.07 6.66
N GLY A 33 -3.02 -3.45 7.81
CA GLY A 33 -4.17 -2.57 8.00
C GLY A 33 -4.11 -1.36 7.10
N GLU A 34 -2.91 -0.80 6.93
CA GLU A 34 -2.72 0.33 6.02
C GLU A 34 -2.93 -0.08 4.57
N TYR A 35 -2.51 -1.29 4.20
CA TYR A 35 -2.78 -1.83 2.88
C TYR A 35 -4.29 -1.85 2.59
N LYS A 36 -5.07 -2.33 3.56
CA LYS A 36 -6.51 -2.38 3.41
C LYS A 36 -7.10 -0.98 3.24
N GLU A 37 -6.61 -0.02 4.00
CA GLU A 37 -7.10 1.35 3.89
C GLU A 37 -6.75 1.97 2.53
N ILE A 38 -5.59 1.64 1.99
CA ILE A 38 -5.16 2.20 0.71
C ILE A 38 -5.91 1.56 -0.45
N THR A 39 -6.02 0.24 -0.47
CA THR A 39 -6.57 -0.49 -1.61
C THR A 39 -8.05 -0.85 -1.46
N GLY A 40 -8.55 -0.83 -0.24
CA GLY A 40 -9.91 -1.24 0.06
C GLY A 40 -10.09 -2.76 0.13
N GLU A 41 -9.01 -3.52 0.08
CA GLU A 41 -9.05 -4.98 0.12
C GLU A 41 -8.14 -5.51 1.22
N ASP A 42 -8.53 -6.65 1.80
CA ASP A 42 -7.70 -7.29 2.81
C ASP A 42 -6.36 -7.73 2.23
N TYR A 43 -5.30 -7.62 3.04
CA TYR A 43 -4.00 -8.13 2.63
C TYR A 43 -4.01 -9.65 2.78
N ILE A 44 -3.96 -10.35 1.67
CA ILE A 44 -3.94 -11.82 1.64
C ILE A 44 -2.62 -12.26 1.04
N VAL A 45 -1.90 -13.07 1.82
CA VAL A 45 -0.59 -13.57 1.40
C VAL A 45 -0.74 -14.68 0.39
#